data_ea8cba1a8ec41e00c9dc09ee5a080ea4
#
_entry.id   ea8cba1a8ec41e00c9dc09ee5a080ea4
#
_cell.length_a   1.000
_cell.length_b   1.000
_cell.length_c   1.000
_cell.angle_alpha   90.00
_cell.angle_beta   90.00
_cell.angle_gamma   90.00
#
_symmetry.space_group_name_H-M   'P 1'
#
loop_
_entity.id
_entity.type
_entity.pdbx_description
1 polymer ?
#
loop_
_entity_poly.entity_id
_entity_poly.type
_entity_poly.pdbx_seq_one_letter_code
_entity_poly.pdbx_strand_id
1 'polypeptide(L)'
;MKAGSYFPGNHYSSLYAMAGDDCSLFFDLEELTEKQRADHLSNIELTAMLQVALACVGHNRDHLALYDEYQEPGWQKMLQRYHDFFCRMTSEVVPMEHFSYHPKDTYYQSVANRIKDNPTLTDVANLYMSSGSNKLIHQSEELLAINRNVNSKKHFAENAPAFGIQVPDTLVTTKAELGSKPVSDFFNKHQNKIILKLLGLAGARNVTAVESITATQEYVAEYGDNMVILLQERLDLESYTEMTVDLVVSTDDIRIANTRKILFADGLWVGNLIGSSVSVTEEQASALLRVGEYARHHGYVSDEGSNCGIDFFIGTDGSLIVTEINARWTGGLFPAQILSQIDVQGRDAVPFFDMVLIEEREAYVDFIERHLVGEYEGEYAMVPIGFGCFPVPVEGQDYFYSWQMVVGDFDAFKQAKNKELAASVMITAD
;
A
#
# COMPACT_ATOMS: atom_id res chain seq x y z
N MET A 1 -16.34 20.06 -4.15
CA MET A 1 -15.63 18.81 -4.47
C MET A 1 -15.07 18.26 -3.16
N LYS A 2 -15.36 17.03 -2.84
CA LYS A 2 -14.75 16.32 -1.72
C LYS A 2 -13.58 15.50 -2.24
N ALA A 3 -12.53 15.39 -1.48
CA ALA A 3 -11.37 14.61 -1.88
C ALA A 3 -10.69 13.99 -0.65
N GLY A 4 -10.29 12.74 -0.75
CA GLY A 4 -9.67 12.02 0.35
C GLY A 4 -9.42 10.55 0.06
N SER A 5 -8.82 9.85 1.03
CA SER A 5 -8.62 8.40 0.98
C SER A 5 -9.84 7.69 1.57
N TYR A 6 -11.00 7.86 0.92
CA TYR A 6 -12.26 7.28 1.37
C TYR A 6 -12.20 5.76 1.32
N PHE A 7 -12.86 5.10 2.28
CA PHE A 7 -12.97 3.66 2.24
C PHE A 7 -13.83 3.23 1.04
N PRO A 8 -13.40 2.27 0.22
CA PRO A 8 -14.16 1.83 -0.95
C PRO A 8 -15.57 1.33 -0.58
N GLY A 9 -16.53 1.65 -1.42
CA GLY A 9 -17.93 1.24 -1.22
C GLY A 9 -18.77 2.19 -0.35
N ASN A 10 -18.15 3.07 0.42
CA ASN A 10 -18.88 4.06 1.24
C ASN A 10 -19.19 5.35 0.46
N HIS A 11 -18.77 5.43 -0.79
CA HIS A 11 -18.76 6.67 -1.54
C HIS A 11 -19.39 6.48 -2.92
N TYR A 12 -20.04 7.53 -3.47
CA TYR A 12 -20.82 7.44 -4.69
C TYR A 12 -20.21 8.27 -5.80
N SER A 13 -20.06 7.68 -7.01
CA SER A 13 -19.56 8.35 -8.21
C SER A 13 -18.21 9.03 -8.00
N SER A 14 -17.26 8.31 -7.42
CA SER A 14 -15.90 8.80 -7.23
C SER A 14 -15.10 8.72 -8.53
N LEU A 15 -14.25 9.72 -8.75
CA LEU A 15 -13.11 9.58 -9.64
C LEU A 15 -11.93 9.04 -8.84
N TYR A 16 -11.51 7.84 -9.15
CA TYR A 16 -10.30 7.28 -8.58
C TYR A 16 -9.08 7.80 -9.35
N ALA A 17 -8.24 8.57 -8.66
CA ALA A 17 -7.03 9.16 -9.24
C ALA A 17 -5.81 8.80 -8.37
N MET A 18 -4.97 7.93 -8.87
CA MET A 18 -3.78 7.44 -8.17
C MET A 18 -2.52 7.65 -8.99
N ALA A 19 -1.56 8.34 -8.42
CA ALA A 19 -0.16 8.29 -8.83
C ALA A 19 0.68 8.00 -7.59
N GLY A 20 1.79 7.28 -7.75
CA GLY A 20 2.63 6.83 -6.65
C GLY A 20 3.61 7.89 -6.17
N ASP A 21 3.12 9.04 -5.76
CA ASP A 21 3.94 10.18 -5.39
C ASP A 21 4.03 10.42 -3.86
N ASP A 22 4.13 9.35 -3.07
CA ASP A 22 4.23 9.39 -1.61
C ASP A 22 5.41 10.24 -1.08
N CYS A 23 6.52 10.33 -1.81
CA CYS A 23 7.59 11.27 -1.49
C CYS A 23 7.10 12.71 -1.40
N SER A 24 6.18 13.12 -2.28
CA SER A 24 5.67 14.48 -2.31
C SER A 24 4.70 14.82 -1.18
N LEU A 25 4.36 13.86 -0.32
CA LEU A 25 3.66 14.13 0.93
C LEU A 25 4.54 14.88 1.94
N PHE A 26 5.82 14.49 2.05
CA PHE A 26 6.73 15.00 3.07
C PHE A 26 7.78 15.98 2.54
N PHE A 27 8.10 15.92 1.25
CA PHE A 27 9.15 16.71 0.63
C PHE A 27 8.62 17.51 -0.57
N ASP A 28 9.18 18.68 -0.81
CA ASP A 28 9.00 19.36 -2.08
C ASP A 28 9.76 18.60 -3.17
N LEU A 29 9.11 18.33 -4.30
CA LEU A 29 9.73 17.59 -5.41
C LEU A 29 10.97 18.27 -5.98
N GLU A 30 11.07 19.60 -5.86
CA GLU A 30 12.21 20.41 -6.30
C GLU A 30 13.43 20.22 -5.38
N GLU A 31 13.22 19.84 -4.11
CA GLU A 31 14.25 19.67 -3.08
C GLU A 31 14.72 18.22 -2.93
N LEU A 32 14.15 17.27 -3.69
CA LEU A 32 14.56 15.86 -3.63
C LEU A 32 16.00 15.68 -4.06
N THR A 33 16.75 14.87 -3.30
CA THR A 33 18.06 14.36 -3.72
C THR A 33 17.89 13.47 -4.96
N GLU A 34 18.97 13.21 -5.68
CA GLU A 34 18.97 12.35 -6.87
C GLU A 34 18.39 10.95 -6.54
N LYS A 35 18.79 10.38 -5.40
CA LYS A 35 18.27 9.10 -4.91
C LYS A 35 16.75 9.16 -4.65
N GLN A 36 16.28 10.16 -3.90
CA GLN A 36 14.87 10.32 -3.62
C GLN A 36 14.05 10.51 -4.89
N ARG A 37 14.60 11.20 -5.88
CA ARG A 37 13.95 11.38 -7.19
C ARG A 37 13.84 10.07 -7.97
N ALA A 38 14.91 9.26 -7.97
CA ALA A 38 14.87 7.92 -8.59
C ALA A 38 13.86 7.00 -7.91
N ASP A 39 13.84 6.97 -6.58
CA ASP A 39 12.88 6.21 -5.79
C ASP A 39 11.44 6.67 -6.06
N HIS A 40 11.21 7.99 -6.17
CA HIS A 40 9.91 8.57 -6.50
C HIS A 40 9.42 8.13 -7.89
N LEU A 41 10.27 8.21 -8.92
CA LEU A 41 9.92 7.79 -10.28
C LEU A 41 9.60 6.29 -10.35
N SER A 42 10.41 5.46 -9.71
CA SER A 42 10.15 4.02 -9.61
C SER A 42 8.81 3.71 -8.92
N ASN A 43 8.47 4.47 -7.89
CA ASN A 43 7.20 4.28 -7.18
C ASN A 43 5.99 4.67 -8.04
N ILE A 44 6.10 5.74 -8.83
CA ILE A 44 5.05 6.14 -9.79
C ILE A 44 4.78 5.00 -10.77
N GLU A 45 5.79 4.37 -11.32
CA GLU A 45 5.63 3.27 -12.27
C GLU A 45 5.03 2.02 -11.63
N LEU A 46 5.48 1.66 -10.44
CA LEU A 46 4.93 0.50 -9.71
C LEU A 46 3.46 0.68 -9.31
N THR A 47 3.02 1.90 -9.06
CA THR A 47 1.60 2.16 -8.70
C THR A 47 0.64 2.04 -9.88
N ALA A 48 1.12 1.93 -11.13
CA ALA A 48 0.26 1.67 -12.28
C ALA A 48 -0.66 0.46 -12.08
N MET A 49 -0.15 -0.64 -11.47
CA MET A 49 -0.96 -1.83 -11.19
C MET A 49 -2.13 -1.55 -10.22
N LEU A 50 -1.99 -0.59 -9.30
CA LEU A 50 -3.06 -0.18 -8.40
C LEU A 50 -4.19 0.51 -9.16
N GLN A 51 -3.88 1.21 -10.24
CA GLN A 51 -4.89 1.84 -11.09
C GLN A 51 -5.80 0.79 -11.73
N VAL A 52 -5.24 -0.32 -12.21
CA VAL A 52 -6.03 -1.44 -12.76
C VAL A 52 -6.90 -2.10 -11.68
N ALA A 53 -6.35 -2.30 -10.49
CA ALA A 53 -7.07 -2.90 -9.36
C ALA A 53 -8.33 -2.10 -8.98
N LEU A 54 -8.31 -0.78 -9.18
CA LEU A 54 -9.46 0.09 -8.91
C LEU A 54 -10.68 -0.23 -9.77
N ALA A 55 -10.49 -0.82 -10.94
CA ALA A 55 -11.62 -1.26 -11.77
C ALA A 55 -12.48 -2.32 -11.05
N CYS A 56 -11.85 -3.18 -10.24
CA CYS A 56 -12.52 -4.22 -9.45
C CYS A 56 -12.93 -3.76 -8.04
N VAL A 57 -12.23 -2.78 -7.47
CA VAL A 57 -12.53 -2.22 -6.14
C VAL A 57 -13.65 -1.19 -6.18
N GLY A 58 -13.75 -0.43 -7.28
CA GLY A 58 -14.79 0.56 -7.51
C GLY A 58 -16.12 -0.06 -7.95
N HIS A 59 -17.13 0.79 -8.14
CA HIS A 59 -18.47 0.40 -8.53
C HIS A 59 -18.80 0.85 -9.96
N ASN A 60 -19.88 0.34 -10.52
CA ASN A 60 -20.34 0.61 -11.89
C ASN A 60 -20.61 2.10 -12.20
N ARG A 61 -20.76 2.95 -11.20
CA ARG A 61 -20.97 4.42 -11.30
C ARG A 61 -19.71 5.25 -11.08
N ASP A 62 -18.60 4.62 -10.72
CA ASP A 62 -17.32 5.28 -10.51
C ASP A 62 -16.59 5.54 -11.82
N HIS A 63 -15.60 6.41 -11.78
CA HIS A 63 -14.71 6.74 -12.88
C HIS A 63 -13.28 6.44 -12.51
N LEU A 64 -12.46 6.12 -13.50
CA LEU A 64 -11.09 5.72 -13.29
C LEU A 64 -10.14 6.54 -14.15
N ALA A 65 -9.11 7.12 -13.51
CA ALA A 65 -8.02 7.81 -14.18
C ALA A 65 -6.80 6.88 -14.26
N LEU A 66 -6.46 6.46 -15.47
CA LEU A 66 -5.33 5.58 -15.79
C LEU A 66 -4.20 6.36 -16.44
N TYR A 67 -3.00 5.81 -16.45
CA TYR A 67 -1.93 6.29 -17.31
C TYR A 67 -2.26 6.02 -18.78
N ASP A 68 -1.84 6.92 -19.70
CA ASP A 68 -2.15 6.80 -21.12
C ASP A 68 -1.37 5.67 -21.81
N GLU A 69 -0.29 5.14 -21.21
CA GLU A 69 0.41 3.94 -21.64
C GLU A 69 -0.53 2.71 -21.72
N TYR A 70 -1.60 2.67 -20.92
CA TYR A 70 -2.62 1.61 -21.05
C TYR A 70 -3.40 1.65 -22.37
N GLN A 71 -3.29 2.71 -23.18
CA GLN A 71 -3.86 2.79 -24.53
C GLN A 71 -2.96 2.18 -25.60
N GLU A 72 -1.71 1.87 -25.31
CA GLU A 72 -0.84 1.16 -26.24
C GLU A 72 -1.42 -0.23 -26.55
N PRO A 73 -1.42 -0.69 -27.84
CA PRO A 73 -2.18 -1.86 -28.26
C PRO A 73 -1.96 -3.11 -27.42
N GLY A 74 -0.71 -3.36 -26.96
CA GLY A 74 -0.37 -4.51 -26.13
C GLY A 74 -0.95 -4.41 -24.71
N TRP A 75 -0.88 -3.23 -24.10
CA TRP A 75 -1.41 -2.97 -22.76
C TRP A 75 -2.93 -2.83 -22.76
N GLN A 76 -3.50 -2.23 -23.80
CA GLN A 76 -4.95 -2.14 -23.95
C GLN A 76 -5.62 -3.52 -24.04
N LYS A 77 -5.03 -4.45 -24.81
CA LYS A 77 -5.51 -5.84 -24.87
C LYS A 77 -5.46 -6.51 -23.49
N MET A 78 -4.37 -6.28 -22.74
CA MET A 78 -4.22 -6.82 -21.40
C MET A 78 -5.23 -6.22 -20.43
N LEU A 79 -5.44 -4.90 -20.48
CA LEU A 79 -6.44 -4.20 -19.67
C LEU A 79 -7.86 -4.74 -19.92
N GLN A 80 -8.21 -5.00 -21.19
CA GLN A 80 -9.48 -5.64 -21.55
C GLN A 80 -9.61 -7.02 -20.92
N ARG A 81 -8.57 -7.87 -20.98
CA ARG A 81 -8.59 -9.21 -20.37
C ARG A 81 -8.79 -9.15 -18.86
N TYR A 82 -8.08 -8.25 -18.16
CA TYR A 82 -8.26 -8.07 -16.70
C TYR A 82 -9.67 -7.56 -16.37
N HIS A 83 -10.19 -6.61 -17.15
CA HIS A 83 -11.56 -6.13 -16.95
C HIS A 83 -12.59 -7.26 -17.15
N ASP A 84 -12.40 -8.12 -18.16
CA ASP A 84 -13.25 -9.29 -18.39
C ASP A 84 -13.19 -10.28 -17.19
N PHE A 85 -12.01 -10.49 -16.60
CA PHE A 85 -11.88 -11.29 -15.36
C PHE A 85 -12.68 -10.67 -14.23
N PHE A 86 -12.56 -9.36 -14.02
CA PHE A 86 -13.31 -8.67 -12.96
C PHE A 86 -14.82 -8.83 -13.14
N CYS A 87 -15.34 -8.67 -14.36
CA CYS A 87 -16.75 -8.88 -14.67
C CYS A 87 -17.23 -10.33 -14.44
N ARG A 88 -16.34 -11.31 -14.52
CA ARG A 88 -16.63 -12.73 -14.25
C ARG A 88 -16.59 -13.04 -12.74
N MET A 89 -15.78 -12.32 -11.97
CA MET A 89 -15.59 -12.56 -10.53
C MET A 89 -16.61 -11.82 -9.67
N THR A 90 -17.04 -10.61 -10.07
CA THR A 90 -17.90 -9.74 -9.26
C THR A 90 -18.97 -9.06 -10.12
N SER A 91 -20.10 -8.70 -9.49
CA SER A 91 -21.19 -7.96 -10.16
C SER A 91 -20.99 -6.44 -10.22
N GLU A 92 -20.02 -5.91 -9.47
CA GLU A 92 -19.72 -4.49 -9.39
C GLU A 92 -18.30 -4.23 -9.92
N VAL A 93 -18.22 -3.62 -11.10
CA VAL A 93 -16.96 -3.29 -11.77
C VAL A 93 -17.11 -1.90 -12.38
N VAL A 94 -16.06 -1.07 -12.35
CA VAL A 94 -16.05 0.20 -13.06
C VAL A 94 -16.07 -0.07 -14.57
N PRO A 95 -17.10 0.40 -15.33
CA PRO A 95 -17.20 0.15 -16.76
C PRO A 95 -16.04 0.80 -17.53
N MET A 96 -15.55 0.14 -18.58
CA MET A 96 -14.42 0.68 -19.37
C MET A 96 -14.71 2.03 -20.02
N GLU A 97 -15.98 2.35 -20.33
CA GLU A 97 -16.41 3.65 -20.82
C GLU A 97 -16.25 4.78 -19.79
N HIS A 98 -16.06 4.45 -18.51
CA HIS A 98 -15.77 5.39 -17.45
C HIS A 98 -14.26 5.60 -17.23
N PHE A 99 -13.40 4.89 -17.96
CA PHE A 99 -11.96 5.08 -17.91
C PHE A 99 -11.56 6.37 -18.63
N SER A 100 -10.55 7.03 -18.10
CA SER A 100 -9.87 8.15 -18.72
C SER A 100 -8.37 7.94 -18.64
N TYR A 101 -7.66 8.44 -19.64
CA TYR A 101 -6.25 8.19 -19.79
C TYR A 101 -5.48 9.51 -19.71
N HIS A 102 -4.41 9.51 -18.95
CA HIS A 102 -3.69 10.72 -18.56
C HIS A 102 -2.18 10.50 -18.68
N PRO A 103 -1.43 11.44 -19.29
CA PRO A 103 0.02 11.34 -19.39
C PRO A 103 0.67 11.27 -18.00
N LYS A 104 1.61 10.34 -17.81
CA LYS A 104 2.31 10.13 -16.55
C LYS A 104 2.92 11.42 -15.98
N ASP A 105 3.61 12.18 -16.82
CA ASP A 105 4.33 13.39 -16.41
C ASP A 105 3.42 14.58 -16.00
N THR A 106 2.19 14.59 -16.48
CA THR A 106 1.20 15.66 -16.21
C THR A 106 -0.08 15.12 -15.60
N TYR A 107 -0.01 13.95 -14.97
CA TYR A 107 -1.16 13.18 -14.50
C TYR A 107 -2.17 14.03 -13.72
N TYR A 108 -1.75 14.65 -12.63
CA TYR A 108 -2.66 15.44 -11.80
C TYR A 108 -3.19 16.69 -12.49
N GLN A 109 -2.41 17.32 -13.38
CA GLN A 109 -2.91 18.45 -14.17
C GLN A 109 -4.00 18.00 -15.15
N SER A 110 -3.80 16.88 -15.81
CA SER A 110 -4.76 16.28 -16.73
C SER A 110 -6.04 15.84 -16.02
N VAL A 111 -5.91 15.20 -14.84
CA VAL A 111 -7.04 14.83 -13.97
C VAL A 111 -7.81 16.07 -13.50
N ALA A 112 -7.13 17.13 -13.07
CA ALA A 112 -7.76 18.36 -12.62
C ALA A 112 -8.55 19.05 -13.77
N ASN A 113 -8.02 19.03 -15.00
CA ASN A 113 -8.73 19.53 -16.18
C ASN A 113 -10.01 18.71 -16.44
N ARG A 114 -9.93 17.37 -16.38
CA ARG A 114 -11.11 16.49 -16.53
C ARG A 114 -12.19 16.78 -15.49
N ILE A 115 -11.82 16.98 -14.22
CA ILE A 115 -12.77 17.33 -13.16
C ILE A 115 -13.45 18.66 -13.47
N LYS A 116 -12.68 19.65 -13.92
CA LYS A 116 -13.20 20.97 -14.27
C LYS A 116 -14.18 20.91 -15.45
N ASP A 117 -13.89 20.06 -16.44
CA ASP A 117 -14.73 19.90 -17.63
C ASP A 117 -15.95 19.00 -17.38
N ASN A 118 -15.97 18.26 -16.28
CA ASN A 118 -17.07 17.38 -15.90
C ASN A 118 -17.59 17.68 -14.48
N PRO A 119 -18.50 18.62 -14.32
CA PRO A 119 -18.99 19.06 -13.01
C PRO A 119 -19.82 18.01 -12.26
N THR A 120 -20.12 16.87 -12.88
CA THR A 120 -20.77 15.74 -12.20
C THR A 120 -19.79 14.92 -11.35
N LEU A 121 -18.48 15.06 -11.61
CA LEU A 121 -17.43 14.46 -10.79
C LEU A 121 -17.22 15.32 -9.54
N THR A 122 -17.95 15.02 -8.48
CA THR A 122 -17.94 15.79 -7.23
C THR A 122 -16.90 15.31 -6.23
N ASP A 123 -16.47 14.08 -6.39
CA ASP A 123 -15.63 13.40 -5.41
C ASP A 123 -14.41 12.73 -6.06
N VAL A 124 -13.25 12.89 -5.43
CA VAL A 124 -11.99 12.31 -5.88
C VAL A 124 -11.43 11.43 -4.76
N ALA A 125 -11.28 10.15 -5.06
CA ALA A 125 -10.63 9.20 -4.17
C ALA A 125 -9.15 9.04 -4.55
N ASN A 126 -8.27 9.21 -3.59
CA ASN A 126 -6.82 9.09 -3.75
C ASN A 126 -6.26 8.02 -2.85
N LEU A 127 -5.12 7.47 -3.26
CA LEU A 127 -4.30 6.62 -2.38
C LEU A 127 -3.94 7.39 -1.10
N TYR A 128 -3.39 8.59 -1.27
CA TYR A 128 -3.10 9.58 -0.23
C TYR A 128 -3.04 10.97 -0.85
N MET A 129 -3.10 12.01 -0.02
CA MET A 129 -2.92 13.38 -0.49
C MET A 129 -1.43 13.73 -0.50
N SER A 130 -0.91 14.06 -1.66
CA SER A 130 0.46 14.54 -1.87
C SER A 130 0.51 16.04 -2.12
N SER A 131 1.69 16.64 -2.12
CA SER A 131 1.85 18.05 -2.53
C SER A 131 1.40 18.26 -3.97
N GLY A 132 1.67 17.31 -4.87
CA GLY A 132 1.28 17.36 -6.27
C GLY A 132 -0.25 17.33 -6.45
N SER A 133 -0.93 16.35 -5.84
CA SER A 133 -2.39 16.27 -5.88
C SER A 133 -3.05 17.44 -5.15
N ASN A 134 -2.50 17.91 -4.04
CA ASN A 134 -3.04 19.06 -3.32
C ASN A 134 -2.99 20.33 -4.16
N LYS A 135 -1.85 20.64 -4.76
CA LYS A 135 -1.67 21.87 -5.56
C LYS A 135 -2.68 21.98 -6.70
N LEU A 136 -3.06 20.88 -7.32
CA LEU A 136 -3.84 20.85 -8.56
C LEU A 136 -5.30 20.44 -8.35
N ILE A 137 -5.59 19.59 -7.37
CA ILE A 137 -6.92 19.00 -7.17
C ILE A 137 -7.57 19.52 -5.88
N HIS A 138 -6.94 19.31 -4.74
CA HIS A 138 -7.56 19.59 -3.44
C HIS A 138 -7.51 21.06 -3.05
N GLN A 139 -6.40 21.73 -3.31
CA GLN A 139 -6.16 23.15 -3.03
C GLN A 139 -6.44 23.52 -1.55
N SER A 140 -6.01 22.66 -0.63
CA SER A 140 -6.21 22.82 0.81
C SER A 140 -4.94 22.54 1.58
N GLU A 141 -4.26 23.57 2.04
CA GLU A 141 -3.08 23.46 2.90
C GLU A 141 -3.40 22.81 4.24
N GLU A 142 -4.62 23.02 4.75
CA GLU A 142 -5.08 22.39 5.99
C GLU A 142 -5.16 20.88 5.85
N LEU A 143 -5.80 20.37 4.79
CA LEU A 143 -5.89 18.93 4.54
C LEU A 143 -4.51 18.32 4.28
N LEU A 144 -3.62 19.02 3.57
CA LEU A 144 -2.25 18.55 3.36
C LEU A 144 -1.49 18.46 4.68
N ALA A 145 -1.62 19.45 5.55
CA ALA A 145 -1.00 19.43 6.87
C ALA A 145 -1.54 18.29 7.75
N ILE A 146 -2.86 18.04 7.75
CA ILE A 146 -3.47 16.89 8.43
C ILE A 146 -2.86 15.58 7.92
N ASN A 147 -2.83 15.37 6.60
CA ASN A 147 -2.28 14.15 6.02
C ASN A 147 -0.79 13.96 6.34
N ARG A 148 0.01 15.03 6.29
CA ARG A 148 1.43 15.01 6.69
C ARG A 148 1.60 14.60 8.14
N ASN A 149 0.85 15.19 9.05
CA ASN A 149 0.96 14.92 10.48
C ASN A 149 0.57 13.47 10.81
N VAL A 150 -0.59 13.03 10.34
CA VAL A 150 -1.11 11.70 10.68
C VAL A 150 -0.28 10.58 10.04
N ASN A 151 0.25 10.76 8.82
CA ASN A 151 1.14 9.80 8.18
C ASN A 151 2.61 9.92 8.61
N SER A 152 2.95 10.88 9.48
CA SER A 152 4.33 11.06 9.94
C SER A 152 4.68 10.04 11.02
N LYS A 153 5.63 9.14 10.70
CA LYS A 153 6.20 8.19 11.68
C LYS A 153 6.72 8.91 12.93
N LYS A 154 7.31 10.11 12.77
CA LYS A 154 7.76 10.95 13.87
C LYS A 154 6.58 11.41 14.73
N HIS A 155 5.58 12.07 14.12
CA HIS A 155 4.43 12.59 14.84
C HIS A 155 3.69 11.48 15.59
N PHE A 156 3.56 10.30 14.95
CA PHE A 156 2.93 9.14 15.59
C PHE A 156 3.74 8.66 16.81
N ALA A 157 5.04 8.43 16.68
CA ALA A 157 5.89 7.97 17.77
C ALA A 157 5.86 8.94 18.99
N GLU A 158 5.83 10.25 18.74
CA GLU A 158 5.80 11.28 19.78
C GLU A 158 4.45 11.43 20.47
N ASN A 159 3.33 11.22 19.76
CA ASN A 159 1.98 11.58 20.26
C ASN A 159 1.07 10.37 20.57
N ALA A 160 1.26 9.22 19.94
CA ALA A 160 0.43 8.03 20.13
C ALA A 160 0.36 7.54 21.60
N PRO A 161 1.43 7.62 22.42
CA PRO A 161 1.36 7.23 23.83
C PRO A 161 0.32 7.99 24.64
N ALA A 162 0.05 9.27 24.31
CA ALA A 162 -0.99 10.08 24.99
C ALA A 162 -2.41 9.52 24.77
N PHE A 163 -2.62 8.69 23.76
CA PHE A 163 -3.88 7.99 23.48
C PHE A 163 -3.91 6.57 24.07
N GLY A 164 -2.91 6.20 24.88
CA GLY A 164 -2.79 4.85 25.42
C GLY A 164 -2.43 3.81 24.35
N ILE A 165 -1.82 4.23 23.24
CA ILE A 165 -1.31 3.36 22.19
C ILE A 165 0.11 2.95 22.57
N GLN A 166 0.37 1.65 22.64
CA GLN A 166 1.70 1.12 22.87
C GLN A 166 2.47 1.16 21.54
N VAL A 167 3.60 1.86 21.53
CA VAL A 167 4.54 1.96 20.41
C VAL A 167 5.92 1.47 20.85
N PRO A 168 6.79 1.03 19.91
CA PRO A 168 8.16 0.69 20.27
C PRO A 168 8.91 1.92 20.79
N ASP A 169 9.89 1.69 21.67
CA ASP A 169 10.78 2.77 22.12
C ASP A 169 11.48 3.41 20.92
N THR A 170 11.39 4.72 20.81
CA THR A 170 11.81 5.45 19.61
C THR A 170 12.58 6.71 19.99
N LEU A 171 13.76 6.88 19.41
CA LEU A 171 14.54 8.12 19.45
C LEU A 171 14.44 8.83 18.09
N VAL A 172 13.93 10.04 18.09
CA VAL A 172 13.93 10.92 16.91
C VAL A 172 15.21 11.76 16.94
N THR A 173 15.96 11.75 15.84
CA THR A 173 17.22 12.50 15.68
C THR A 173 17.37 12.99 14.25
N THR A 174 18.48 13.65 13.93
CA THR A 174 18.86 14.05 12.58
C THR A 174 20.16 13.38 12.15
N LYS A 175 20.44 13.35 10.84
CA LYS A 175 21.73 12.85 10.34
C LYS A 175 22.91 13.54 11.01
N ALA A 176 22.84 14.86 11.19
CA ALA A 176 23.90 15.66 11.84
C ALA A 176 24.17 15.23 13.30
N GLU A 177 23.14 14.70 13.98
CA GLU A 177 23.20 14.36 15.40
C GLU A 177 23.52 12.89 15.69
N LEU A 178 23.77 12.05 14.65
CA LEU A 178 24.06 10.62 14.82
C LEU A 178 25.26 10.32 15.71
N GLY A 179 26.24 11.21 15.80
CA GLY A 179 27.38 11.07 16.71
C GLY A 179 27.11 11.53 18.16
N SER A 180 25.90 11.91 18.50
CA SER A 180 25.57 12.48 19.82
C SER A 180 25.47 11.41 20.92
N LYS A 181 25.58 11.86 22.18
CA LYS A 181 25.44 10.99 23.35
C LYS A 181 24.05 10.31 23.44
N PRO A 182 22.90 11.01 23.22
CA PRO A 182 21.60 10.35 23.20
C PRO A 182 21.50 9.18 22.23
N VAL A 183 22.08 9.29 21.02
CA VAL A 183 22.10 8.20 20.05
C VAL A 183 22.93 7.03 20.57
N SER A 184 24.13 7.28 21.11
CA SER A 184 24.97 6.23 21.69
C SER A 184 24.29 5.51 22.87
N ASP A 185 23.62 6.28 23.75
CA ASP A 185 22.89 5.72 24.88
C ASP A 185 21.71 4.85 24.41
N PHE A 186 21.02 5.24 23.34
CA PHE A 186 19.92 4.49 22.73
C PHE A 186 20.39 3.14 22.14
N PHE A 187 21.49 3.15 21.37
CA PHE A 187 22.09 1.92 20.85
C PHE A 187 22.49 0.96 21.97
N ASN A 188 23.13 1.48 23.03
CA ASN A 188 23.53 0.68 24.19
C ASN A 188 22.31 0.09 24.92
N LYS A 189 21.24 0.90 25.14
CA LYS A 189 20.00 0.46 25.78
C LYS A 189 19.37 -0.74 25.09
N HIS A 190 19.34 -0.72 23.75
CA HIS A 190 18.74 -1.76 22.92
C HIS A 190 19.74 -2.78 22.38
N GLN A 191 20.96 -2.86 22.96
CA GLN A 191 21.98 -3.87 22.60
C GLN A 191 22.30 -3.86 21.10
N ASN A 192 22.31 -2.68 20.47
CA ASN A 192 22.51 -2.46 19.03
C ASN A 192 21.45 -3.13 18.11
N LYS A 193 20.31 -3.52 18.64
CA LYS A 193 19.17 -4.04 17.85
C LYS A 193 18.20 -2.90 17.55
N ILE A 194 18.45 -2.20 16.46
CA ILE A 194 17.73 -0.98 16.09
C ILE A 194 17.10 -1.15 14.69
N ILE A 195 15.90 -0.64 14.52
CA ILE A 195 15.28 -0.35 13.23
C ILE A 195 15.44 1.13 12.94
N LEU A 196 16.08 1.45 11.83
CA LEU A 196 16.15 2.79 11.29
C LEU A 196 14.96 3.01 10.36
N LYS A 197 14.25 4.14 10.53
CA LYS A 197 13.16 4.56 9.66
C LYS A 197 13.39 6.01 9.19
N LEU A 198 13.18 6.26 7.90
CA LEU A 198 13.15 7.61 7.34
C LEU A 198 11.71 7.99 7.00
N LEU A 199 11.44 9.31 6.93
CA LEU A 199 10.16 9.81 6.45
C LEU A 199 10.04 9.67 4.92
N GLY A 200 8.80 9.55 4.43
CA GLY A 200 8.51 9.33 3.00
C GLY A 200 8.71 7.87 2.59
N LEU A 201 8.31 7.51 1.41
CA LEU A 201 8.27 6.18 0.80
C LEU A 201 7.49 5.11 1.58
N ALA A 202 6.55 4.50 0.88
CA ALA A 202 5.80 3.33 1.34
C ALA A 202 6.55 2.02 1.05
N GLY A 203 6.05 0.89 1.56
CA GLY A 203 6.53 -0.45 1.22
C GLY A 203 7.90 -0.78 1.82
N ALA A 204 8.16 -0.35 3.04
CA ALA A 204 9.39 -0.64 3.80
C ALA A 204 10.71 -0.13 3.17
N ARG A 205 10.68 0.64 2.08
CA ARG A 205 11.88 1.10 1.36
C ARG A 205 12.82 1.99 2.18
N ASN A 206 12.29 2.66 3.20
CA ASN A 206 13.04 3.52 4.11
C ASN A 206 13.10 2.95 5.53
N VAL A 207 13.04 1.62 5.66
CA VAL A 207 13.12 0.89 6.92
C VAL A 207 14.21 -0.16 6.81
N THR A 208 15.17 -0.15 7.73
CA THR A 208 16.25 -1.13 7.74
C THR A 208 16.72 -1.44 9.17
N ALA A 209 17.20 -2.65 9.38
CA ALA A 209 17.86 -3.01 10.63
C ALA A 209 19.29 -2.48 10.62
N VAL A 210 19.74 -1.86 11.72
CA VAL A 210 21.10 -1.36 11.89
C VAL A 210 21.64 -1.83 13.24
N GLU A 211 22.92 -2.23 13.25
CA GLU A 211 23.58 -2.77 14.43
C GLU A 211 24.68 -1.84 14.98
N SER A 212 24.87 -0.69 14.37
CA SER A 212 25.84 0.32 14.82
C SER A 212 25.51 1.71 14.30
N ILE A 213 26.05 2.74 14.97
CA ILE A 213 25.98 4.12 14.52
C ILE A 213 26.69 4.26 13.16
N THR A 214 27.79 3.55 12.94
CA THR A 214 28.52 3.60 11.65
C THR A 214 27.66 3.06 10.52
N ALA A 215 26.99 1.91 10.69
CA ALA A 215 26.07 1.37 9.69
C ALA A 215 24.90 2.34 9.41
N THR A 216 24.41 3.03 10.47
CA THR A 216 23.40 4.09 10.31
C THR A 216 23.90 5.24 9.45
N GLN A 217 25.12 5.73 9.74
CA GLN A 217 25.74 6.82 8.97
C GLN A 217 25.97 6.45 7.51
N GLU A 218 26.42 5.22 7.24
CA GLU A 218 26.59 4.69 5.89
C GLU A 218 25.25 4.63 5.14
N TYR A 219 24.21 4.13 5.77
CA TYR A 219 22.87 4.05 5.16
C TYR A 219 22.32 5.43 4.76
N VAL A 220 22.54 6.44 5.59
CA VAL A 220 22.01 7.79 5.34
C VAL A 220 23.02 8.72 4.67
N ALA A 221 24.15 8.20 4.16
CA ALA A 221 25.26 9.03 3.64
C ALA A 221 24.82 10.02 2.56
N GLU A 222 23.95 9.60 1.65
CA GLU A 222 23.46 10.38 0.50
C GLU A 222 22.35 11.39 0.85
N TYR A 223 21.82 11.36 2.09
CA TYR A 223 20.79 12.31 2.52
C TYR A 223 21.39 13.56 3.15
N GLY A 224 20.67 14.68 3.12
CA GLY A 224 21.08 15.93 3.75
C GLY A 224 21.18 15.85 5.27
N ASP A 225 21.98 16.73 5.89
CA ASP A 225 22.23 16.73 7.34
C ASP A 225 20.96 16.93 8.20
N ASN A 226 19.96 17.61 7.66
CA ASN A 226 18.67 17.84 8.32
C ASN A 226 17.69 16.66 8.19
N MET A 227 18.09 15.57 7.52
CA MET A 227 17.23 14.38 7.38
C MET A 227 16.81 13.87 8.75
N VAL A 228 15.51 13.80 8.96
CA VAL A 228 14.92 13.25 10.18
C VAL A 228 15.02 11.72 10.15
N ILE A 229 15.57 11.17 11.22
CA ILE A 229 15.81 9.75 11.41
C ILE A 229 15.07 9.30 12.67
N LEU A 230 14.34 8.21 12.56
CA LEU A 230 13.79 7.50 13.71
C LEU A 230 14.65 6.26 13.96
N LEU A 231 15.21 6.18 15.14
CA LEU A 231 15.85 4.97 15.67
C LEU A 231 14.85 4.31 16.61
N GLN A 232 14.43 3.10 16.29
CA GLN A 232 13.39 2.39 17.00
C GLN A 232 13.92 1.05 17.49
N GLU A 233 13.52 0.60 18.68
CA GLU A 233 13.87 -0.74 19.14
C GLU A 233 13.41 -1.80 18.14
N ARG A 234 14.26 -2.78 17.89
CA ARG A 234 13.93 -3.91 17.04
C ARG A 234 13.24 -4.99 17.87
N LEU A 235 11.98 -5.26 17.54
CA LEU A 235 11.22 -6.34 18.15
C LEU A 235 11.77 -7.70 17.70
N ASP A 236 11.73 -8.68 18.59
CA ASP A 236 12.15 -10.04 18.30
C ASP A 236 11.04 -10.79 17.56
N LEU A 237 11.25 -11.07 16.28
CA LEU A 237 10.25 -11.72 15.41
C LEU A 237 9.92 -13.17 15.83
N GLU A 238 10.75 -13.81 16.67
CA GLU A 238 10.39 -15.11 17.26
C GLU A 238 9.31 -15.00 18.35
N SER A 239 9.21 -13.80 18.95
CA SER A 239 8.27 -13.51 20.03
C SER A 239 7.03 -12.73 19.55
N TYR A 240 7.01 -12.25 18.31
CA TYR A 240 5.97 -11.40 17.76
C TYR A 240 5.49 -11.86 16.39
N THR A 241 4.20 -11.70 16.14
CA THR A 241 3.60 -11.85 14.81
C THR A 241 3.24 -10.47 14.27
N GLU A 242 3.71 -10.17 13.06
CA GLU A 242 3.40 -8.91 12.39
C GLU A 242 2.06 -8.98 11.68
N MET A 243 1.24 -7.98 11.91
CA MET A 243 -0.13 -7.89 11.46
C MET A 243 -0.43 -6.49 10.90
N THR A 244 -1.46 -6.39 10.08
CA THR A 244 -1.98 -5.11 9.61
C THR A 244 -3.51 -5.13 9.60
N VAL A 245 -4.12 -3.97 9.84
CA VAL A 245 -5.57 -3.77 9.69
C VAL A 245 -5.83 -2.51 8.88
N ASP A 246 -7.01 -2.45 8.25
CA ASP A 246 -7.58 -1.18 7.82
C ASP A 246 -8.77 -0.82 8.70
N LEU A 247 -8.78 0.41 9.17
CA LEU A 247 -9.91 1.03 9.85
C LEU A 247 -10.69 1.91 8.88
N VAL A 248 -11.98 2.00 9.10
CA VAL A 248 -12.81 3.10 8.58
C VAL A 248 -12.95 4.14 9.69
N VAL A 249 -12.51 5.35 9.44
CA VAL A 249 -12.57 6.47 10.38
C VAL A 249 -13.58 7.48 9.87
N SER A 250 -14.76 7.52 10.49
CA SER A 250 -15.79 8.52 10.18
C SER A 250 -16.04 9.47 11.36
N THR A 251 -16.83 10.49 11.13
CA THR A 251 -17.22 11.46 12.15
C THR A 251 -17.88 10.78 13.35
N ASP A 252 -18.76 9.80 13.09
CA ASP A 252 -19.60 9.18 14.10
C ASP A 252 -19.10 7.80 14.55
N ASP A 253 -18.29 7.11 13.74
CA ASP A 253 -17.89 5.73 13.99
C ASP A 253 -16.42 5.47 13.62
N ILE A 254 -15.81 4.51 14.30
CA ILE A 254 -14.51 3.92 13.94
C ILE A 254 -14.66 2.42 14.01
N ARG A 255 -14.37 1.72 12.92
CA ARG A 255 -14.49 0.26 12.87
C ARG A 255 -13.32 -0.39 12.14
N ILE A 256 -13.01 -1.62 12.51
CA ILE A 256 -12.07 -2.48 11.77
C ILE A 256 -12.79 -2.98 10.51
N ALA A 257 -12.20 -2.73 9.35
CA ALA A 257 -12.73 -3.20 8.09
C ALA A 257 -12.19 -4.58 7.70
N ASN A 258 -10.89 -4.80 7.92
CA ASN A 258 -10.22 -6.08 7.66
C ASN A 258 -8.99 -6.23 8.55
N THR A 259 -8.56 -7.47 8.72
CA THR A 259 -7.32 -7.83 9.46
C THR A 259 -6.52 -8.80 8.61
N ARG A 260 -5.20 -8.62 8.56
CA ARG A 260 -4.29 -9.43 7.75
C ARG A 260 -3.01 -9.74 8.53
N LYS A 261 -2.44 -10.93 8.28
CA LYS A 261 -1.10 -11.26 8.75
C LYS A 261 -0.10 -10.91 7.64
N ILE A 262 0.98 -10.24 8.00
CA ILE A 262 2.05 -9.91 7.04
C ILE A 262 2.94 -11.14 6.85
N LEU A 263 3.29 -11.41 5.60
CA LEU A 263 4.18 -12.50 5.21
C LEU A 263 5.50 -11.90 4.71
N PHE A 264 6.60 -12.50 5.19
CA PHE A 264 7.95 -12.14 4.78
C PHE A 264 8.67 -13.36 4.22
N ALA A 265 9.53 -13.13 3.22
CA ALA A 265 10.59 -14.03 2.80
C ALA A 265 11.92 -13.27 2.81
N ASP A 266 12.94 -13.84 3.40
CA ASP A 266 14.30 -13.25 3.49
C ASP A 266 14.31 -11.78 3.99
N GLY A 267 13.37 -11.45 4.88
CA GLY A 267 13.19 -10.09 5.42
C GLY A 267 12.51 -9.09 4.49
N LEU A 268 12.05 -9.52 3.31
CA LEU A 268 11.26 -8.71 2.39
C LEU A 268 9.77 -9.03 2.55
N TRP A 269 8.94 -8.01 2.48
CA TRP A 269 7.49 -8.19 2.40
C TRP A 269 7.11 -8.86 1.08
N VAL A 270 6.36 -9.95 1.17
CA VAL A 270 5.96 -10.76 0.01
C VAL A 270 4.45 -10.86 -0.16
N GLY A 271 3.69 -10.41 0.82
CA GLY A 271 2.23 -10.42 0.75
C GLY A 271 1.58 -10.39 2.13
N ASN A 272 0.31 -10.72 2.14
CA ASN A 272 -0.50 -10.83 3.35
C ASN A 272 -1.28 -12.14 3.32
N LEU A 273 -1.56 -12.71 4.47
CA LEU A 273 -2.57 -13.76 4.63
C LEU A 273 -3.89 -13.08 5.04
N ILE A 274 -4.95 -13.36 4.29
CA ILE A 274 -6.29 -12.83 4.51
C ILE A 274 -7.23 -14.03 4.66
N GLY A 275 -8.08 -14.04 5.69
CA GLY A 275 -9.09 -15.09 5.84
C GLY A 275 -9.47 -15.34 7.28
N SER A 276 -10.24 -16.40 7.50
CA SER A 276 -10.81 -16.76 8.81
C SER A 276 -9.75 -17.19 9.84
N SER A 277 -8.56 -17.60 9.38
CA SER A 277 -7.44 -17.95 10.26
C SER A 277 -6.76 -16.73 10.90
N VAL A 278 -7.07 -15.51 10.40
CA VAL A 278 -6.47 -14.25 10.86
C VAL A 278 -7.49 -13.44 11.65
N SER A 279 -7.24 -13.27 12.95
CA SER A 279 -8.17 -12.51 13.82
C SER A 279 -7.41 -11.80 14.93
N VAL A 280 -8.06 -10.83 15.54
CA VAL A 280 -7.62 -10.12 16.76
C VAL A 280 -8.64 -10.33 17.87
N THR A 281 -8.21 -10.32 19.13
CA THR A 281 -9.10 -10.39 20.29
C THR A 281 -9.87 -9.07 20.47
N GLU A 282 -10.92 -9.05 21.28
CA GLU A 282 -11.66 -7.83 21.61
C GLU A 282 -10.77 -6.75 22.26
N GLU A 283 -9.82 -7.17 23.10
CA GLU A 283 -8.87 -6.26 23.74
C GLU A 283 -7.92 -5.64 22.70
N GLN A 284 -7.39 -6.45 21.79
CA GLN A 284 -6.54 -5.99 20.69
C GLN A 284 -7.33 -5.08 19.73
N ALA A 285 -8.57 -5.45 19.40
CA ALA A 285 -9.45 -4.61 18.59
C ALA A 285 -9.66 -3.24 19.25
N SER A 286 -9.94 -3.21 20.55
CA SER A 286 -10.08 -1.96 21.32
C SER A 286 -8.79 -1.11 21.31
N ALA A 287 -7.63 -1.74 21.33
CA ALA A 287 -6.34 -1.06 21.21
C ALA A 287 -6.14 -0.44 19.81
N LEU A 288 -6.52 -1.15 18.76
CA LEU A 288 -6.47 -0.66 17.38
C LEU A 288 -7.44 0.50 17.13
N LEU A 289 -8.66 0.43 17.68
CA LEU A 289 -9.63 1.53 17.56
C LEU A 289 -9.12 2.83 18.17
N ARG A 290 -8.27 2.80 19.22
CA ARG A 290 -7.61 4.01 19.76
C ARG A 290 -6.68 4.67 18.73
N VAL A 291 -6.10 3.92 17.79
CA VAL A 291 -5.32 4.51 16.68
C VAL A 291 -6.24 5.28 15.73
N GLY A 292 -7.44 4.79 15.49
CA GLY A 292 -8.46 5.54 14.75
C GLY A 292 -8.88 6.82 15.47
N GLU A 293 -9.01 6.78 16.82
CA GLU A 293 -9.28 7.97 17.62
C GLU A 293 -8.13 9.00 17.54
N TYR A 294 -6.88 8.52 17.55
CA TYR A 294 -5.71 9.37 17.30
C TYR A 294 -5.83 10.05 15.93
N ALA A 295 -6.11 9.30 14.86
CA ALA A 295 -6.25 9.85 13.51
C ALA A 295 -7.38 10.90 13.44
N ARG A 296 -8.55 10.59 14.02
CA ARG A 296 -9.71 11.48 14.09
C ARG A 296 -9.42 12.75 14.88
N HIS A 297 -8.75 12.63 16.02
CA HIS A 297 -8.35 13.78 16.85
C HIS A 297 -7.44 14.76 16.10
N HIS A 298 -6.58 14.24 15.23
CA HIS A 298 -5.69 15.05 14.38
C HIS A 298 -6.34 15.48 13.05
N GLY A 299 -7.65 15.34 12.91
CA GLY A 299 -8.43 15.85 11.79
C GLY A 299 -8.54 14.89 10.60
N TYR A 300 -7.96 13.68 10.66
CA TYR A 300 -8.09 12.68 9.62
C TYR A 300 -9.42 11.93 9.75
N VAL A 301 -10.44 12.48 9.14
CA VAL A 301 -11.82 11.99 9.22
C VAL A 301 -12.62 12.45 8.01
N SER A 302 -13.65 11.69 7.64
CA SER A 302 -14.69 12.11 6.70
C SER A 302 -16.04 11.54 7.10
N ASP A 303 -17.13 12.15 6.67
CA ASP A 303 -18.48 11.63 6.94
C ASP A 303 -18.69 10.25 6.27
N GLU A 304 -18.06 10.03 5.12
CA GLU A 304 -18.12 8.80 4.35
C GLU A 304 -17.23 7.68 4.93
N GLY A 305 -16.31 8.04 5.83
CA GLY A 305 -15.29 7.14 6.37
C GLY A 305 -14.01 7.11 5.53
N SER A 306 -12.91 7.57 6.14
CA SER A 306 -11.57 7.52 5.54
C SER A 306 -10.87 6.22 5.89
N ASN A 307 -10.11 5.65 4.95
CA ASN A 307 -9.29 4.48 5.23
C ASN A 307 -8.06 4.84 6.05
N CYS A 308 -7.79 4.05 7.08
CA CYS A 308 -6.62 4.21 7.93
C CYS A 308 -6.00 2.82 8.19
N GLY A 309 -4.89 2.53 7.52
CA GLY A 309 -4.12 1.32 7.75
C GLY A 309 -3.24 1.42 9.00
N ILE A 310 -3.01 0.32 9.67
CA ILE A 310 -2.18 0.23 10.87
C ILE A 310 -1.33 -1.03 10.77
N ASP A 311 -0.02 -0.87 10.96
CA ASP A 311 0.92 -1.99 11.09
C ASP A 311 1.26 -2.16 12.57
N PHE A 312 1.17 -3.40 13.05
CA PHE A 312 1.34 -3.73 14.47
C PHE A 312 1.87 -5.15 14.68
N PHE A 313 2.38 -5.39 15.86
CA PHE A 313 2.85 -6.69 16.31
C PHE A 313 1.98 -7.22 17.44
N ILE A 314 1.71 -8.52 17.42
CA ILE A 314 1.09 -9.26 18.52
C ILE A 314 2.17 -10.15 19.16
N GLY A 315 2.47 -9.92 20.44
CA GLY A 315 3.35 -10.72 21.22
C GLY A 315 2.75 -12.10 21.57
N THR A 316 3.60 -13.08 21.85
CA THR A 316 3.16 -14.42 22.34
C THR A 316 2.39 -14.35 23.67
N ASP A 317 2.54 -13.27 24.42
CA ASP A 317 1.77 -12.94 25.63
C ASP A 317 0.45 -12.23 25.36
N GLY A 318 0.11 -11.97 24.08
CA GLY A 318 -1.08 -11.25 23.65
C GLY A 318 -0.94 -9.73 23.63
N SER A 319 0.22 -9.16 24.01
CA SER A 319 0.49 -7.73 23.93
C SER A 319 0.42 -7.24 22.49
N LEU A 320 0.02 -5.96 22.29
CA LEU A 320 -0.08 -5.35 20.98
C LEU A 320 0.78 -4.09 20.95
N ILE A 321 1.68 -4.00 19.97
CA ILE A 321 2.58 -2.88 19.75
C ILE A 321 2.33 -2.32 18.35
N VAL A 322 1.93 -1.05 18.24
CA VAL A 322 1.69 -0.38 16.95
C VAL A 322 2.98 0.26 16.46
N THR A 323 3.41 -0.10 15.26
CA THR A 323 4.68 0.38 14.69
C THR A 323 4.52 1.48 13.67
N GLU A 324 3.35 1.56 13.02
CA GLU A 324 3.08 2.54 11.98
C GLU A 324 1.59 2.78 11.80
N ILE A 325 1.23 4.03 11.51
CA ILE A 325 -0.07 4.40 10.99
C ILE A 325 0.06 4.81 9.53
N ASN A 326 -0.84 4.30 8.71
CA ASN A 326 -0.96 4.57 7.28
C ASN A 326 -2.35 5.17 7.02
N ALA A 327 -2.53 6.46 7.35
CA ALA A 327 -3.79 7.21 7.19
C ALA A 327 -4.03 7.52 5.70
N ARG A 328 -4.23 6.46 4.93
CA ARG A 328 -4.36 6.39 3.46
C ARG A 328 -4.82 5.01 3.04
N TRP A 329 -5.01 4.79 1.76
CA TRP A 329 -5.16 3.44 1.25
C TRP A 329 -3.85 2.65 1.40
N THR A 330 -3.97 1.39 1.77
CA THR A 330 -2.84 0.47 1.89
C THR A 330 -2.84 -0.53 0.75
N GLY A 331 -1.69 -1.12 0.44
CA GLY A 331 -1.63 -2.19 -0.55
C GLY A 331 -2.54 -3.37 -0.19
N GLY A 332 -2.68 -3.69 1.09
CA GLY A 332 -3.55 -4.78 1.55
C GLY A 332 -5.05 -4.48 1.48
N LEU A 333 -5.46 -3.22 1.37
CA LEU A 333 -6.86 -2.84 1.23
C LEU A 333 -7.48 -3.41 -0.06
N PHE A 334 -6.77 -3.33 -1.19
CA PHE A 334 -7.27 -3.78 -2.48
C PHE A 334 -7.66 -5.26 -2.50
N PRO A 335 -6.77 -6.21 -2.14
CA PRO A 335 -7.13 -7.61 -2.10
C PRO A 335 -8.22 -7.92 -1.07
N ALA A 336 -8.20 -7.25 0.10
CA ALA A 336 -9.24 -7.43 1.11
C ALA A 336 -10.62 -6.96 0.61
N GLN A 337 -10.66 -5.84 -0.12
CA GLN A 337 -11.89 -5.32 -0.70
C GLN A 337 -12.40 -6.22 -1.83
N ILE A 338 -11.53 -6.72 -2.70
CA ILE A 338 -11.91 -7.68 -3.74
C ILE A 338 -12.46 -8.96 -3.12
N LEU A 339 -11.80 -9.51 -2.08
CA LEU A 339 -12.28 -10.70 -1.38
C LEU A 339 -13.67 -10.50 -0.75
N SER A 340 -14.00 -9.30 -0.31
CA SER A 340 -15.34 -9.01 0.26
C SER A 340 -16.46 -9.08 -0.77
N GLN A 341 -16.15 -9.07 -2.07
CA GLN A 341 -17.10 -9.06 -3.18
C GLN A 341 -17.26 -10.43 -3.86
N ILE A 342 -16.37 -11.40 -3.53
CA ILE A 342 -16.36 -12.73 -4.16
C ILE A 342 -16.58 -13.82 -3.12
N ASP A 343 -17.17 -14.93 -3.55
CA ASP A 343 -17.35 -16.11 -2.68
C ASP A 343 -16.08 -16.99 -2.72
N VAL A 344 -15.33 -16.95 -1.63
CA VAL A 344 -14.14 -17.79 -1.44
C VAL A 344 -14.39 -19.02 -0.59
N GLN A 345 -15.66 -19.29 -0.21
CA GLN A 345 -16.06 -20.47 0.57
C GLN A 345 -15.30 -20.64 1.90
N GLY A 346 -14.94 -19.52 2.53
CA GLY A 346 -14.20 -19.51 3.79
C GLY A 346 -12.72 -19.89 3.70
N ARG A 347 -12.19 -20.06 2.48
CA ARG A 347 -10.75 -20.32 2.26
C ARG A 347 -9.94 -19.06 2.53
N ASP A 348 -8.72 -19.27 3.04
CA ASP A 348 -7.74 -18.21 3.18
C ASP A 348 -7.19 -17.79 1.81
N ALA A 349 -6.69 -16.57 1.72
CA ALA A 349 -6.16 -15.98 0.50
C ALA A 349 -4.80 -15.32 0.74
N VAL A 350 -3.91 -15.44 -0.24
CA VAL A 350 -2.57 -14.85 -0.23
C VAL A 350 -2.39 -13.98 -1.46
N PRO A 351 -2.49 -12.64 -1.36
CA PRO A 351 -2.07 -11.72 -2.40
C PRO A 351 -0.54 -11.68 -2.49
N PHE A 352 -0.02 -11.63 -3.69
CA PHE A 352 1.42 -11.59 -3.99
C PHE A 352 1.70 -10.84 -5.29
N PHE A 353 2.94 -10.39 -5.44
CA PHE A 353 3.42 -9.82 -6.69
C PHE A 353 4.20 -10.88 -7.48
N ASP A 354 4.06 -10.85 -8.79
CA ASP A 354 4.75 -11.75 -9.70
C ASP A 354 5.43 -10.97 -10.81
N MET A 355 6.65 -11.36 -11.15
CA MET A 355 7.39 -10.84 -12.30
C MET A 355 7.61 -11.97 -13.30
N VAL A 356 7.11 -11.76 -14.51
CA VAL A 356 7.20 -12.72 -15.61
C VAL A 356 7.92 -12.05 -16.77
N LEU A 357 8.78 -12.77 -17.50
CA LEU A 357 9.39 -12.20 -18.71
C LEU A 357 8.31 -11.61 -19.63
N ILE A 358 8.56 -10.41 -20.16
CA ILE A 358 7.54 -9.65 -20.89
C ILE A 358 6.98 -10.41 -22.09
N GLU A 359 7.77 -11.24 -22.74
CA GLU A 359 7.36 -12.12 -23.85
C GLU A 359 6.46 -13.27 -23.42
N GLU A 360 6.49 -13.67 -22.14
CA GLU A 360 5.66 -14.74 -21.59
C GLU A 360 4.36 -14.25 -20.94
N ARG A 361 4.12 -12.94 -20.93
CA ARG A 361 2.96 -12.34 -20.26
C ARG A 361 1.60 -12.90 -20.70
N GLU A 362 1.45 -13.21 -21.99
CA GLU A 362 0.20 -13.80 -22.51
C GLU A 362 -0.02 -15.21 -21.94
N ALA A 363 1.02 -16.05 -21.91
CA ALA A 363 0.95 -17.40 -21.36
C ALA A 363 0.62 -17.36 -19.85
N TYR A 364 1.18 -16.37 -19.12
CA TYR A 364 0.87 -16.16 -17.72
C TYR A 364 -0.59 -15.75 -17.51
N VAL A 365 -1.13 -14.85 -18.31
CA VAL A 365 -2.53 -14.44 -18.21
C VAL A 365 -3.48 -15.56 -18.63
N ASP A 366 -3.09 -16.41 -19.60
CA ASP A 366 -3.82 -17.63 -19.93
C ASP A 366 -3.83 -18.63 -18.76
N PHE A 367 -2.74 -18.71 -17.98
CA PHE A 367 -2.68 -19.51 -16.77
C PHE A 367 -3.65 -18.97 -15.71
N ILE A 368 -3.69 -17.65 -15.48
CA ILE A 368 -4.66 -17.01 -14.55
C ILE A 368 -6.09 -17.36 -14.98
N GLU A 369 -6.41 -17.23 -16.27
CA GLU A 369 -7.74 -17.48 -16.80
C GLU A 369 -8.21 -18.91 -16.56
N ARG A 370 -7.33 -19.90 -16.76
CA ARG A 370 -7.66 -21.31 -16.51
C ARG A 370 -7.92 -21.64 -15.04
N HIS A 371 -7.41 -20.82 -14.13
CA HIS A 371 -7.54 -21.04 -12.67
C HIS A 371 -8.38 -19.96 -11.99
N LEU A 372 -9.20 -19.24 -12.77
CA LEU A 372 -9.98 -18.11 -12.25
C LEU A 372 -10.97 -18.56 -11.17
N VAL A 373 -11.03 -17.80 -10.08
CA VAL A 373 -11.99 -18.04 -8.99
C VAL A 373 -13.43 -18.01 -9.48
N GLY A 374 -14.24 -18.92 -8.95
CA GLY A 374 -15.63 -19.09 -9.39
C GLY A 374 -15.81 -20.00 -10.63
N GLU A 375 -14.77 -20.29 -11.37
CA GLU A 375 -14.79 -21.15 -12.56
C GLU A 375 -13.91 -22.38 -12.44
N TYR A 376 -12.83 -22.29 -11.66
CA TYR A 376 -11.91 -23.40 -11.42
C TYR A 376 -12.20 -24.11 -10.10
N GLU A 377 -12.46 -25.42 -10.19
CA GLU A 377 -12.76 -26.30 -9.05
C GLU A 377 -11.51 -27.12 -8.66
N GLY A 378 -10.51 -26.48 -8.05
CA GLY A 378 -9.29 -27.12 -7.60
C GLY A 378 -8.93 -26.78 -6.15
N GLU A 379 -7.76 -27.26 -5.70
CA GLU A 379 -7.22 -26.99 -4.35
C GLU A 379 -6.92 -25.51 -4.13
N TYR A 380 -6.69 -24.77 -5.20
CA TYR A 380 -6.52 -23.32 -5.22
C TYR A 380 -7.34 -22.68 -6.34
N ALA A 381 -7.51 -21.37 -6.29
CA ALA A 381 -8.02 -20.56 -7.38
C ALA A 381 -7.30 -19.22 -7.44
N MET A 382 -7.25 -18.59 -8.60
CA MET A 382 -6.60 -17.29 -8.79
C MET A 382 -7.59 -16.15 -8.84
N VAL A 383 -7.21 -15.04 -8.25
CA VAL A 383 -7.91 -13.75 -8.30
C VAL A 383 -6.93 -12.72 -8.85
N PRO A 384 -7.05 -12.30 -10.11
CA PRO A 384 -6.26 -11.18 -10.64
C PRO A 384 -6.65 -9.88 -9.93
N ILE A 385 -5.64 -9.08 -9.56
CA ILE A 385 -5.83 -7.80 -8.89
C ILE A 385 -5.45 -6.65 -9.82
N GLY A 386 -4.26 -6.71 -10.43
CA GLY A 386 -3.81 -5.67 -11.33
C GLY A 386 -2.48 -6.00 -12.01
N PHE A 387 -2.04 -5.11 -12.89
CA PHE A 387 -0.74 -5.21 -13.56
C PHE A 387 -0.21 -3.81 -13.90
N GLY A 388 1.12 -3.70 -14.03
CA GLY A 388 1.80 -2.48 -14.45
C GLY A 388 1.93 -2.38 -15.97
N CYS A 389 1.74 -1.18 -16.53
CA CYS A 389 1.98 -0.88 -17.94
C CYS A 389 3.43 -0.45 -18.24
N PHE A 390 4.31 -0.55 -17.25
CA PHE A 390 5.74 -0.27 -17.39
C PHE A 390 6.52 -1.56 -17.19
N PRO A 391 7.34 -2.00 -18.15
CA PRO A 391 8.25 -3.11 -17.95
C PRO A 391 9.23 -2.82 -16.80
N VAL A 392 9.50 -3.80 -15.97
CA VAL A 392 10.49 -3.68 -14.90
C VAL A 392 11.80 -4.28 -15.37
N PRO A 393 12.86 -3.47 -15.59
CA PRO A 393 14.14 -4.00 -16.04
C PRO A 393 14.90 -4.65 -14.86
N VAL A 394 15.25 -5.93 -15.02
CA VAL A 394 16.09 -6.66 -14.07
C VAL A 394 17.18 -7.39 -14.87
N GLU A 395 18.45 -7.12 -14.56
CA GLU A 395 19.63 -7.75 -15.20
C GLU A 395 19.61 -7.72 -16.73
N GLY A 396 19.05 -6.66 -17.31
CA GLY A 396 19.00 -6.45 -18.76
C GLY A 396 17.83 -7.17 -19.46
N GLN A 397 16.90 -7.72 -18.71
CA GLN A 397 15.64 -8.29 -19.22
C GLN A 397 14.46 -7.44 -18.70
N ASP A 398 13.41 -7.37 -19.51
CA ASP A 398 12.17 -6.67 -19.16
C ASP A 398 11.14 -7.66 -18.62
N TYR A 399 10.55 -7.31 -17.51
CA TYR A 399 9.53 -8.12 -16.83
C TYR A 399 8.16 -7.43 -16.84
N PHE A 400 7.14 -8.23 -17.06
CA PHE A 400 5.74 -7.90 -16.77
C PHE A 400 5.51 -8.05 -15.27
N TYR A 401 5.09 -6.97 -14.64
CA TYR A 401 4.79 -6.95 -13.20
C TYR A 401 3.30 -7.08 -12.97
N SER A 402 2.90 -8.07 -12.21
CA SER A 402 1.52 -8.46 -12.02
C SER A 402 1.21 -8.68 -10.55
N TRP A 403 0.01 -8.26 -10.12
CA TRP A 403 -0.51 -8.45 -8.78
C TRP A 403 -1.66 -9.44 -8.80
N GLN A 404 -1.51 -10.50 -8.04
CA GLN A 404 -2.43 -11.63 -8.00
C GLN A 404 -2.77 -11.99 -6.55
N MET A 405 -3.79 -12.80 -6.39
CA MET A 405 -4.10 -13.47 -5.13
C MET A 405 -4.45 -14.92 -5.41
N VAL A 406 -3.97 -15.80 -4.56
CA VAL A 406 -4.35 -17.21 -4.54
C VAL A 406 -5.30 -17.44 -3.38
N VAL A 407 -6.44 -18.06 -3.66
CA VAL A 407 -7.42 -18.52 -2.67
C VAL A 407 -7.28 -20.03 -2.51
N GLY A 408 -7.04 -20.51 -1.30
CA GLY A 408 -6.82 -21.94 -1.00
C GLY A 408 -5.36 -22.32 -0.89
N ASP A 409 -4.98 -23.50 -1.42
CA ASP A 409 -3.65 -24.07 -1.24
C ASP A 409 -2.59 -23.36 -2.10
N PHE A 410 -1.76 -22.57 -1.42
CA PHE A 410 -0.69 -21.78 -2.05
C PHE A 410 0.47 -22.66 -2.58
N ASP A 411 0.73 -23.79 -1.93
CA ASP A 411 1.80 -24.70 -2.38
C ASP A 411 1.37 -25.48 -3.62
N ALA A 412 0.10 -25.90 -3.70
CA ALA A 412 -0.45 -26.49 -4.92
C ALA A 412 -0.38 -25.51 -6.10
N PHE A 413 -0.67 -24.23 -5.87
CA PHE A 413 -0.48 -23.17 -6.86
C PHE A 413 0.98 -23.07 -7.31
N LYS A 414 1.95 -22.98 -6.39
CA LYS A 414 3.39 -22.90 -6.75
C LYS A 414 3.82 -24.08 -7.62
N GLN A 415 3.38 -25.29 -7.28
CA GLN A 415 3.69 -26.50 -8.06
C GLN A 415 3.10 -26.45 -9.46
N ALA A 416 1.85 -26.04 -9.61
CA ALA A 416 1.18 -25.91 -10.91
C ALA A 416 1.86 -24.84 -11.78
N LYS A 417 2.15 -23.68 -11.20
CA LYS A 417 2.85 -22.59 -11.86
C LYS A 417 4.22 -23.03 -12.39
N ASN A 418 5.05 -23.63 -11.54
CA ASN A 418 6.39 -24.10 -11.92
C ASN A 418 6.37 -25.19 -13.01
N LYS A 419 5.29 -25.95 -13.10
CA LYS A 419 5.11 -26.97 -14.14
C LYS A 419 4.71 -26.40 -15.49
N GLU A 420 3.90 -25.35 -15.48
CA GLU A 420 3.27 -24.80 -16.68
C GLU A 420 4.00 -23.58 -17.27
N LEU A 421 4.73 -22.82 -16.42
CA LEU A 421 5.39 -21.58 -16.80
C LEU A 421 6.90 -21.69 -16.58
N ALA A 422 7.66 -21.58 -17.66
CA ALA A 422 9.09 -21.92 -17.67
C ALA A 422 10.01 -20.94 -16.93
N ALA A 423 9.62 -19.67 -16.76
CA ALA A 423 10.45 -18.65 -16.11
C ALA A 423 9.61 -17.51 -15.52
N SER A 424 9.22 -17.61 -14.27
CA SER A 424 8.68 -16.48 -13.55
C SER A 424 9.41 -16.33 -12.22
N VAL A 425 9.74 -15.10 -11.87
CA VAL A 425 10.28 -14.76 -10.55
C VAL A 425 9.11 -14.32 -9.68
N MET A 426 8.64 -15.23 -8.82
CA MET A 426 7.69 -14.81 -7.79
C MET A 426 8.45 -14.00 -6.71
N ILE A 427 7.94 -12.82 -6.41
CA ILE A 427 8.31 -12.10 -5.19
C ILE A 427 7.40 -12.66 -4.09
N THR A 428 7.71 -13.88 -3.63
CA THR A 428 6.96 -14.57 -2.58
C THR A 428 7.89 -15.27 -1.61
N ALA A 429 7.38 -15.46 -0.41
CA ALA A 429 7.97 -16.32 0.59
C ALA A 429 8.08 -17.77 0.08
N ASP A 430 9.28 -18.33 0.17
CA ASP A 430 9.48 -19.77 0.18
C ASP A 430 9.01 -20.37 1.51
#